data_a661c03a166d3ffd174bc41c5a071fc6
#
_entry.id   a661c03a166d3ffd174bc41c5a071fc6
#
_cell.length_a   1.000
_cell.length_b   1.000
_cell.length_c   1.000
_cell.angle_alpha   90.00
_cell.angle_beta   90.00
_cell.angle_gamma   90.00
#
_symmetry.space_group_name_H-M   'P 1'
#
loop_
_entity.id
_entity.type
_entity.pdbx_description
1 polymer ?
#
loop_
_entity_poly.entity_id
_entity_poly.type
_entity_poly.pdbx_seq_one_letter_code
_entity_poly.pdbx_strand_id
1 'polypeptide(L)' 'MTVMAKIQITQIKSRINAPKVQKLTLDALGLHKMNHSVIKEDNPSIIGMVKKVHHLVKVTKL' A
#
# COMPACT_ATOMS: atom_id res chain seq x y z
N MET A 1 -1.19 -25.57 10.20
CA MET A 1 -0.23 -24.49 10.03
C MET A 1 -0.82 -23.43 9.09
N THR A 2 -0.80 -22.20 9.52
CA THR A 2 -1.37 -21.12 8.72
C THR A 2 -0.33 -20.61 7.75
N VAL A 3 -0.66 -20.62 6.46
CA VAL A 3 0.18 -20.01 5.45
C VAL A 3 -0.23 -18.56 5.34
N MET A 4 0.69 -17.65 5.62
CA MET A 4 0.42 -16.23 5.49
C MET A 4 0.86 -15.76 4.13
N ALA A 5 -0.11 -15.32 3.33
CA ALA A 5 0.20 -14.72 2.05
C ALA A 5 0.74 -13.30 2.29
N LYS A 6 1.72 -12.91 1.50
CA LYS A 6 2.30 -11.58 1.57
C LYS A 6 2.11 -10.88 0.25
N ILE A 7 2.00 -9.57 0.31
CA ILE A 7 1.90 -8.74 -0.88
C ILE A 7 2.96 -7.66 -0.81
N GLN A 8 3.45 -7.28 -1.97
CA GLN A 8 4.38 -6.17 -2.11
C GLN A 8 3.61 -4.97 -2.66
N ILE A 9 3.70 -3.86 -1.96
CA ILE A 9 3.01 -2.64 -2.33
C ILE A 9 4.06 -1.61 -2.71
N THR A 10 3.97 -1.10 -3.93
CA THR A 10 4.92 -0.12 -4.46
C THR A 10 4.18 1.15 -4.83
N GLN A 11 4.64 2.29 -4.34
CA GLN A 11 4.07 3.57 -4.73
C GLN A 11 4.54 3.92 -6.14
N ILE A 12 3.60 4.02 -7.07
CA ILE A 12 3.92 4.29 -8.47
C ILE A 12 3.57 5.71 -8.91
N LYS A 13 2.83 6.45 -8.09
CA LYS A 13 2.46 7.83 -8.38
C LYS A 13 2.71 8.70 -7.17
N SER A 14 3.04 9.98 -7.44
CA SER A 14 3.25 10.94 -6.37
C SER A 14 1.95 11.18 -5.60
N ARG A 15 2.08 11.35 -4.29
CA ARG A 15 0.96 11.64 -3.42
C ARG A 15 0.68 13.15 -3.29
N ILE A 16 1.41 13.98 -4.01
CA ILE A 16 1.31 15.44 -3.89
C ILE A 16 -0.12 15.91 -4.12
N ASN A 17 -0.80 15.34 -5.12
CA ASN A 17 -2.18 15.71 -5.45
C ASN A 17 -3.23 14.82 -4.81
N ALA A 18 -2.81 13.92 -3.91
CA ALA A 18 -3.74 13.02 -3.24
C ALA A 18 -4.45 13.72 -2.08
N PRO A 19 -5.70 13.36 -1.79
CA PRO A 19 -6.38 13.85 -0.58
C PRO A 19 -5.59 13.47 0.68
N LYS A 20 -5.78 14.24 1.74
CA LYS A 20 -5.07 14.03 3.00
C LYS A 20 -5.26 12.61 3.53
N VAL A 21 -6.48 12.07 3.42
CA VAL A 21 -6.78 10.71 3.89
C VAL A 21 -5.91 9.68 3.18
N GLN A 22 -5.73 9.84 1.88
CA GLN A 22 -4.90 8.94 1.09
C GLN A 22 -3.42 9.06 1.47
N LYS A 23 -2.96 10.28 1.72
CA LYS A 23 -1.58 10.49 2.19
C LYS A 23 -1.35 9.78 3.52
N LEU A 24 -2.30 9.90 4.45
CA LEU A 24 -2.22 9.23 5.74
C LEU A 24 -2.22 7.71 5.57
N THR A 25 -3.00 7.19 4.64
CA THR A 25 -3.04 5.76 4.35
C THR A 25 -1.69 5.28 3.81
N LEU A 26 -1.07 6.04 2.92
CA LEU A 26 0.26 5.71 2.41
C LEU A 26 1.29 5.72 3.54
N ASP A 27 1.22 6.70 4.45
CA ASP A 27 2.13 6.75 5.59
C ASP A 27 1.93 5.53 6.51
N ALA A 28 0.68 5.14 6.73
CA ALA A 28 0.38 3.96 7.55
C ALA A 28 0.90 2.68 6.92
N LEU A 29 0.95 2.62 5.59
CA LEU A 29 1.54 1.50 4.87
C LEU A 29 3.06 1.54 4.84
N GLY A 30 3.66 2.67 5.20
CA GLY A 30 5.11 2.83 5.17
C GLY A 30 5.65 3.33 3.84
N LEU A 31 4.77 3.83 2.97
CA LEU A 31 5.17 4.34 1.66
C LEU A 31 5.37 5.85 1.75
N HIS A 32 6.60 6.27 1.92
CA HIS A 32 6.93 7.70 2.09
C HIS A 32 7.52 8.34 0.85
N LYS A 33 7.98 7.54 -0.10
CA LYS A 33 8.66 8.03 -1.30
C LYS A 33 8.13 7.36 -2.55
N MET A 34 8.28 8.05 -3.67
CA MET A 34 7.99 7.49 -4.98
C MET A 34 8.82 6.23 -5.22
N ASN A 35 8.19 5.22 -5.80
CA ASN A 35 8.82 3.92 -6.09
C ASN A 35 9.29 3.15 -4.85
N HIS A 36 8.89 3.58 -3.67
CA HIS A 36 9.17 2.86 -2.44
C HIS A 36 8.27 1.63 -2.37
N SER A 37 8.85 0.50 -1.99
CA SER A 37 8.11 -0.76 -1.87
C SER A 37 8.11 -1.23 -0.43
N VAL A 38 6.99 -1.81 0.00
CA VAL A 38 6.89 -2.46 1.31
C VAL A 38 6.21 -3.80 1.15
N ILE A 39 6.53 -4.72 2.05
CA ILE A 39 5.91 -6.04 2.08
C ILE A 39 5.00 -6.09 3.30
N LYS A 40 3.74 -6.43 3.08
CA LYS A 40 2.74 -6.53 4.13
C LYS A 40 2.00 -7.85 4.03
N GLU A 41 1.39 -8.26 5.12
CA GLU A 41 0.56 -9.45 5.13
C GLU A 41 -0.74 -9.19 4.38
N ASP A 42 -1.22 -10.21 3.69
CA ASP A 42 -2.48 -10.14 2.97
C ASP A 42 -3.62 -10.37 3.96
N ASN A 43 -4.00 -9.33 4.69
CA ASN A 43 -5.11 -9.39 5.63
C ASN A 43 -6.15 -8.32 5.32
N PRO A 44 -7.38 -8.44 5.87
CA PRO A 44 -8.45 -7.50 5.55
C PRO A 44 -8.11 -6.03 5.83
N SER A 45 -7.36 -5.75 6.90
CA SER A 45 -6.98 -4.39 7.23
C SER A 45 -6.09 -3.79 6.17
N ILE A 46 -5.07 -4.53 5.75
CA ILE A 46 -4.13 -4.07 4.72
C ILE A 46 -4.84 -3.94 3.38
N ILE A 47 -5.67 -4.91 3.03
CA ILE A 47 -6.43 -4.86 1.78
C ILE A 47 -7.35 -3.62 1.75
N GLY A 48 -8.00 -3.32 2.86
CA GLY A 48 -8.84 -2.13 2.96
C GLY A 48 -8.06 -0.84 2.76
N MET A 49 -6.85 -0.75 3.32
CA MET A 49 -5.99 0.41 3.14
C MET A 49 -5.50 0.53 1.70
N VAL A 50 -5.12 -0.58 1.09
CA VAL A 50 -4.67 -0.59 -0.30
C VAL A 50 -5.78 -0.17 -1.25
N LYS A 51 -7.01 -0.58 -1.00
CA LYS A 51 -8.15 -0.19 -1.83
C LYS A 51 -8.35 1.32 -1.87
N LYS A 52 -8.04 2.01 -0.79
CA LYS A 52 -8.17 3.46 -0.73
C LYS A 52 -7.15 4.18 -1.59
N VAL A 53 -6.02 3.56 -1.85
CA VAL A 53 -4.92 4.17 -2.59
C VAL A 53 -4.48 3.33 -3.80
N HIS A 54 -5.33 2.40 -4.26
CA HIS A 54 -4.94 1.48 -5.34
C HIS A 54 -4.53 2.20 -6.62
N HIS A 55 -5.03 3.40 -6.84
CA HIS A 55 -4.66 4.20 -8.02
C HIS A 55 -3.29 4.86 -7.88
N LEU A 56 -2.71 4.83 -6.68
CA LEU A 56 -1.39 5.42 -6.41
C LEU A 56 -0.32 4.36 -6.23
N VAL A 57 -0.71 3.10 -6.07
CA VAL A 57 0.21 2.02 -5.77
C VAL A 57 -0.04 0.83 -6.70
N LYS A 58 0.97 -0.02 -6.78
CA LYS A 58 0.86 -1.31 -7.47
C LYS A 58 1.04 -2.41 -6.44
N VAL A 59 0.16 -3.38 -6.45
CA VAL A 59 0.22 -4.52 -5.54
C VAL A 59 0.64 -5.76 -6.32
N THR A 60 1.64 -6.45 -5.79
CA THR A 60 2.11 -7.70 -6.38
C THR A 60 2.01 -8.78 -5.30
N LYS A 61 1.39 -9.89 -5.63
CA LYS A 61 1.34 -11.03 -4.72
C LYS A 61 2.68 -11.76 -4.77
N LEU A 62 3.17 -12.10 -3.61
CA LEU A 62 4.44 -12.83 -3.46
C LEU A 62 4.22 -14.33 -3.30
#